data_83159627be636b32117b15c0918cadfa
#
_entry.id   83159627be636b32117b15c0918cadfa
#
_cell.length_a   1.000
_cell.length_b   1.000
_cell.length_c   1.000
_cell.angle_alpha   90.00
_cell.angle_beta   90.00
_cell.angle_gamma   90.00
#
_symmetry.space_group_name_H-M   'P 1'
#
loop_
_entity.id
_entity.type
_entity.pdbx_description
1 polymer ?
#
loop_
_entity_poly.entity_id
_entity_poly.type
_entity_poly.pdbx_seq_one_letter_code
_entity_poly.pdbx_strand_id
1 'polypeptide(L)'
;MAKHKLIKHRVVTTDAEIDRAINRAKSLQDEPRVTAVEYKPGPGLDLVILKLTDSRRYIIPLEELQGMQLATKEQIEQIEILGDGTGLHWPALDLDFYVPGLLRRVYGNKKWMAEIGRSGGSVKSAAKKRAARANGMKGGRPRRGEIHAAGD
;
A
#
# COMPACT_ATOMS: atom_id res chain seq x y z
N MET A 1 -13.94 -40.48 -5.18
CA MET A 1 -12.79 -39.56 -5.26
C MET A 1 -13.12 -38.44 -6.23
N ALA A 2 -13.51 -37.27 -5.73
CA ALA A 2 -13.87 -36.12 -6.56
C ALA A 2 -12.60 -35.37 -6.98
N LYS A 3 -12.34 -35.33 -8.30
CA LYS A 3 -11.22 -34.57 -8.87
C LYS A 3 -11.54 -33.07 -8.77
N HIS A 4 -10.85 -32.34 -7.89
CA HIS A 4 -10.86 -30.88 -7.86
C HIS A 4 -10.25 -30.36 -9.17
N LYS A 5 -11.08 -29.81 -10.04
CA LYS A 5 -10.66 -29.13 -11.27
C LYS A 5 -10.16 -27.75 -10.87
N LEU A 6 -8.84 -27.58 -10.76
CA LEU A 6 -8.19 -26.28 -10.61
C LEU A 6 -8.50 -25.44 -11.85
N ILE A 7 -9.40 -24.48 -11.71
CA ILE A 7 -9.62 -23.45 -12.73
C ILE A 7 -8.43 -22.50 -12.67
N LYS A 8 -7.45 -22.68 -13.55
CA LYS A 8 -6.37 -21.72 -13.73
C LYS A 8 -6.98 -20.48 -14.40
N HIS A 9 -7.26 -19.45 -13.61
CA HIS A 9 -7.52 -18.11 -14.16
C HIS A 9 -6.24 -17.62 -14.81
N ARG A 10 -6.16 -17.72 -16.13
CA ARG A 10 -5.09 -17.11 -16.90
C ARG A 10 -5.33 -15.61 -16.90
N VAL A 11 -4.53 -14.87 -16.15
CA VAL A 11 -4.49 -13.40 -16.25
C VAL A 11 -3.87 -13.09 -17.61
N VAL A 12 -4.65 -12.52 -18.51
CA VAL A 12 -4.16 -12.05 -19.81
C VAL A 12 -3.93 -10.56 -19.66
N THR A 13 -2.66 -10.17 -19.62
CA THR A 13 -2.26 -8.75 -19.61
C THR A 13 -2.24 -8.26 -21.06
N THR A 14 -2.91 -7.15 -21.34
CA THR A 14 -2.93 -6.53 -22.66
C THR A 14 -1.71 -5.62 -22.84
N ASP A 15 -1.28 -5.42 -24.10
CA ASP A 15 -0.17 -4.50 -24.42
C ASP A 15 -0.41 -3.09 -23.88
N ALA A 16 -1.65 -2.60 -23.95
CA ALA A 16 -2.03 -1.31 -23.38
C ALA A 16 -1.91 -1.25 -21.85
N GLU A 17 -2.01 -2.36 -21.14
CA GLU A 17 -1.76 -2.42 -19.68
C GLU A 17 -0.27 -2.44 -19.40
N ILE A 18 0.51 -3.12 -20.24
CA ILE A 18 1.98 -3.12 -20.19
C ILE A 18 2.50 -1.71 -20.42
N ASP A 19 2.07 -1.03 -21.48
CA ASP A 19 2.48 0.34 -21.79
C ASP A 19 2.13 1.33 -20.67
N ARG A 20 0.94 1.20 -20.09
CA ARG A 20 0.55 2.00 -18.91
C ARG A 20 1.43 1.73 -17.69
N ALA A 21 1.84 0.48 -17.46
CA ALA A 21 2.74 0.12 -16.39
C ALA A 21 4.15 0.67 -16.62
N ILE A 22 4.68 0.57 -17.85
CA ILE A 22 5.98 1.13 -18.24
C ILE A 22 5.99 2.65 -18.06
N ASN A 23 4.96 3.36 -18.51
CA ASN A 23 4.88 4.81 -18.38
C ASN A 23 4.78 5.25 -16.91
N ARG A 24 4.06 4.51 -16.07
CA ARG A 24 4.07 4.75 -14.61
C ARG A 24 5.45 4.49 -14.00
N ALA A 25 6.12 3.41 -14.38
CA ALA A 25 7.47 3.12 -13.89
C ALA A 25 8.47 4.21 -14.27
N LYS A 26 8.39 4.73 -15.51
CA LYS A 26 9.22 5.86 -15.96
C LYS A 26 9.00 7.12 -15.14
N SER A 27 7.75 7.46 -14.82
CA SER A 27 7.44 8.64 -14.00
C SER A 27 7.93 8.51 -12.55
N LEU A 28 8.14 7.29 -12.06
CA LEU A 28 8.68 7.02 -10.71
C LEU A 28 10.21 7.04 -10.68
N GLN A 29 10.89 6.97 -11.83
CA GLN A 29 12.37 6.99 -11.89
C GLN A 29 12.95 8.33 -11.45
N ASP A 30 12.22 9.43 -11.65
CA ASP A 30 12.63 10.78 -11.28
C ASP A 30 12.34 11.15 -9.82
N GLU A 31 11.65 10.25 -9.08
CA GLU A 31 11.37 10.49 -7.65
C GLU A 31 12.63 10.29 -6.81
N PRO A 32 12.89 11.17 -5.82
CA PRO A 32 14.01 11.01 -4.90
C PRO A 32 13.94 9.70 -4.14
N ARG A 33 15.08 9.02 -4.02
CA ARG A 33 15.23 7.72 -3.34
C ARG A 33 16.10 7.86 -2.12
N VAL A 34 15.93 6.99 -1.15
CA VAL A 34 16.76 6.97 0.05
C VAL A 34 18.09 6.28 -0.27
N THR A 35 19.18 6.94 0.07
CA THR A 35 20.55 6.40 -0.02
C THR A 35 21.08 5.96 1.35
N ALA A 36 20.58 6.56 2.42
CA ALA A 36 20.89 6.20 3.80
C ALA A 36 19.73 6.60 4.71
N VAL A 37 19.58 5.86 5.80
CA VAL A 37 18.62 6.13 6.86
C VAL A 37 19.35 6.11 8.20
N GLU A 38 19.00 7.03 9.09
CA GLU A 38 19.57 7.15 10.43
C GLU A 38 18.43 7.34 11.44
N TYR A 39 18.43 6.54 12.51
CA TYR A 39 17.61 6.81 13.68
C TYR A 39 18.40 7.67 14.66
N LYS A 40 17.78 8.74 15.12
CA LYS A 40 18.38 9.68 16.08
C LYS A 40 17.47 9.80 17.31
N PRO A 41 17.80 9.07 18.40
CA PRO A 41 17.08 9.23 19.64
C PRO A 41 17.38 10.61 20.26
N GLY A 42 16.35 11.26 20.79
CA GLY A 42 16.47 12.54 21.48
C GLY A 42 15.58 12.62 22.70
N PRO A 43 15.85 13.55 23.63
CA PRO A 43 15.02 13.73 24.83
C PRO A 43 13.63 14.25 24.42
N GLY A 44 12.64 13.34 24.45
CA GLY A 44 11.25 13.65 24.13
C GLY A 44 10.91 13.74 22.64
N LEU A 45 11.88 13.52 21.74
CA LEU A 45 11.64 13.52 20.30
C LEU A 45 12.64 12.61 19.57
N ASP A 46 12.18 11.48 19.13
CA ASP A 46 12.95 10.55 18.31
C ASP A 46 12.75 10.86 16.82
N LEU A 47 13.84 10.82 16.05
CA LEU A 47 13.83 11.21 14.64
C LEU A 47 14.32 10.07 13.74
N VAL A 48 13.69 9.93 12.60
CA VAL A 48 14.19 9.16 11.46
C VAL A 48 14.64 10.14 10.38
N ILE A 49 15.91 10.06 9.99
CA ILE A 49 16.53 10.96 9.01
C ILE A 49 16.81 10.19 7.75
N LEU A 50 16.19 10.58 6.67
CA LEU A 50 16.39 10.00 5.34
C LEU A 50 17.35 10.89 4.55
N LYS A 51 18.44 10.31 4.03
CA LYS A 51 19.30 10.98 3.05
C LYS A 51 18.84 10.54 1.66
N LEU A 52 18.58 11.51 0.78
CA LEU A 52 18.03 11.25 -0.54
C LEU A 52 19.10 11.33 -1.64
N THR A 53 18.80 10.76 -2.80
CA THR A 53 19.68 10.77 -3.99
C THR A 53 20.02 12.17 -4.48
N ASP A 54 19.12 13.14 -4.26
CA ASP A 54 19.31 14.56 -4.60
C ASP A 54 20.06 15.35 -3.51
N SER A 55 20.71 14.66 -2.57
CA SER A 55 21.46 15.21 -1.42
C SER A 55 20.61 15.90 -0.36
N ARG A 56 19.30 15.99 -0.52
CA ARG A 56 18.41 16.49 0.52
C ARG A 56 18.31 15.50 1.69
N ARG A 57 17.99 16.06 2.85
CA ARG A 57 17.63 15.26 4.03
C ARG A 57 16.16 15.49 4.35
N TYR A 58 15.46 14.40 4.63
CA TYR A 58 14.08 14.44 5.08
C TYR A 58 14.04 13.90 6.51
N ILE A 59 13.48 14.69 7.42
CA ILE A 59 13.45 14.38 8.85
C ILE A 59 12.01 14.11 9.23
N ILE A 60 11.77 12.95 9.85
CA ILE A 60 10.45 12.49 10.26
C ILE A 60 10.49 12.24 11.77
N PRO A 61 9.62 12.89 12.56
CA PRO A 61 9.39 12.47 13.93
C PRO A 61 8.91 11.02 13.98
N LEU A 62 9.52 10.20 14.83
CA LEU A 62 9.17 8.78 14.91
C LEU A 62 7.69 8.56 15.25
N GLU A 63 7.12 9.43 16.07
CA GLU A 63 5.71 9.38 16.49
C GLU A 63 4.72 9.53 15.32
N GLU A 64 5.15 10.18 14.21
CA GLU A 64 4.33 10.31 13.02
C GLU A 64 4.28 9.01 12.19
N LEU A 65 5.27 8.11 12.37
CA LEU A 65 5.31 6.83 11.68
C LEU A 65 4.37 5.84 12.36
N GLN A 66 3.29 5.49 11.67
CA GLN A 66 2.27 4.64 12.24
C GLN A 66 2.76 3.22 12.51
N GLY A 67 2.57 2.76 13.74
CA GLY A 67 3.01 1.45 14.21
C GLY A 67 4.32 1.49 15.00
N MET A 68 4.99 2.66 15.07
CA MET A 68 6.25 2.82 15.81
C MET A 68 6.07 3.20 17.29
N GLN A 69 4.85 3.54 17.71
CA GLN A 69 4.57 4.14 19.05
C GLN A 69 4.95 3.25 20.24
N LEU A 70 4.99 1.94 20.04
CA LEU A 70 5.34 0.96 21.07
C LEU A 70 6.65 0.21 20.78
N ALA A 71 7.38 0.65 19.75
CA ALA A 71 8.62 0.01 19.36
C ALA A 71 9.75 0.32 20.33
N THR A 72 10.60 -0.68 20.61
CA THR A 72 11.81 -0.47 21.40
C THR A 72 12.91 0.15 20.53
N LYS A 73 13.90 0.75 21.18
CA LYS A 73 15.04 1.36 20.49
C LYS A 73 15.75 0.39 19.55
N GLU A 74 15.98 -0.82 20.04
CA GLU A 74 16.65 -1.90 19.31
C GLU A 74 15.85 -2.33 18.06
N GLN A 75 14.52 -2.28 18.14
CA GLN A 75 13.65 -2.57 17.01
C GLN A 75 13.66 -1.44 15.96
N ILE A 76 13.73 -0.19 16.43
CA ILE A 76 13.74 0.98 15.56
C ILE A 76 15.07 1.11 14.81
N GLU A 77 16.19 0.74 15.46
CA GLU A 77 17.53 0.79 14.86
C GLU A 77 17.71 -0.22 13.71
N GLN A 78 16.90 -1.28 13.67
CA GLN A 78 16.93 -2.30 12.62
C GLN A 78 16.16 -1.84 11.39
N ILE A 79 16.65 -0.83 10.70
CA ILE A 79 16.03 -0.28 9.50
C ILE A 79 16.74 -0.82 8.26
N GLU A 80 15.96 -1.36 7.32
CA GLU A 80 16.46 -1.82 6.04
C GLU A 80 15.92 -0.95 4.90
N ILE A 81 16.79 -0.62 3.95
CA ILE A 81 16.40 0.06 2.72
C ILE A 81 16.02 -1.01 1.70
N LEU A 82 14.77 -0.98 1.22
CA LEU A 82 14.26 -1.92 0.25
C LEU A 82 14.36 -1.38 -1.19
N GLY A 83 14.57 -2.32 -2.11
CA GLY A 83 14.68 -2.02 -3.51
C GLY A 83 15.87 -1.08 -3.78
N ASP A 84 15.65 -0.12 -4.62
CA ASP A 84 16.62 0.91 -4.98
C ASP A 84 16.47 2.21 -4.17
N GLY A 85 15.99 2.11 -2.92
CA GLY A 85 15.73 3.24 -2.04
C GLY A 85 14.29 3.74 -2.09
N THR A 86 13.37 2.96 -2.64
CA THR A 86 11.93 3.30 -2.70
C THR A 86 11.14 2.80 -1.50
N GLY A 87 11.71 1.93 -0.66
CA GLY A 87 11.07 1.38 0.53
C GLY A 87 11.97 1.42 1.75
N LEU A 88 11.36 1.46 2.93
CA LEU A 88 11.97 1.23 4.23
C LEU A 88 11.24 0.08 4.91
N HIS A 89 11.99 -0.82 5.53
CA HIS A 89 11.48 -1.97 6.24
C HIS A 89 12.04 -2.02 7.66
N TRP A 90 11.18 -2.35 8.62
CA TRP A 90 11.54 -2.67 9.99
C TRP A 90 11.21 -4.13 10.28
N PRO A 91 12.19 -5.06 10.13
CA PRO A 91 11.94 -6.50 10.25
C PRO A 91 11.31 -6.92 11.59
N ALA A 92 11.80 -6.32 12.68
CA ALA A 92 11.31 -6.62 14.03
C ALA A 92 9.86 -6.19 14.29
N LEU A 93 9.30 -5.33 13.46
CA LEU A 93 7.95 -4.76 13.61
C LEU A 93 7.01 -5.19 12.47
N ASP A 94 7.54 -5.85 11.43
CA ASP A 94 6.83 -6.16 10.19
C ASP A 94 6.15 -4.90 9.59
N LEU A 95 6.91 -3.81 9.53
CA LEU A 95 6.43 -2.52 9.03
C LEU A 95 7.18 -2.12 7.76
N ASP A 96 6.41 -1.78 6.74
CA ASP A 96 6.89 -1.28 5.46
C ASP A 96 6.38 0.13 5.21
N PHE A 97 7.28 1.02 4.77
CA PHE A 97 6.93 2.37 4.36
C PHE A 97 7.44 2.64 2.95
N TYR A 98 6.57 3.20 2.13
CA TYR A 98 6.90 3.63 0.77
C TYR A 98 7.49 5.04 0.81
N VAL A 99 8.75 5.20 0.42
CA VAL A 99 9.51 6.46 0.52
C VAL A 99 8.83 7.64 -0.19
N PRO A 100 8.35 7.51 -1.44
CA PRO A 100 7.64 8.61 -2.07
C PRO A 100 6.35 9.02 -1.33
N GLY A 101 5.72 8.09 -0.63
CA GLY A 101 4.60 8.39 0.28
C GLY A 101 5.06 9.24 1.46
N LEU A 102 6.15 8.85 2.12
CA LEU A 102 6.72 9.59 3.24
C LEU A 102 7.08 11.03 2.85
N LEU A 103 7.71 11.21 1.69
CA LEU A 103 8.08 12.53 1.17
C LEU A 103 6.86 13.42 0.90
N ARG A 104 5.70 12.83 0.66
CA ARG A 104 4.40 13.51 0.52
C ARG A 104 3.63 13.62 1.83
N ARG A 105 4.28 13.34 2.96
CA ARG A 105 3.69 13.31 4.31
C ARG A 105 2.57 12.27 4.48
N VAL A 106 2.65 11.15 3.78
CA VAL A 106 1.77 9.99 3.96
C VAL A 106 2.48 8.97 4.84
N TYR A 107 2.36 9.12 6.15
CA TYR A 107 3.08 8.31 7.15
C TYR A 107 2.35 7.03 7.56
N GLY A 108 1.33 6.64 6.79
CA GLY A 108 0.52 5.46 7.06
C GLY A 108 1.16 4.17 6.58
N ASN A 109 1.00 3.13 7.39
CA ASN A 109 1.32 1.76 6.99
C ASN A 109 0.13 1.12 6.23
N LYS A 110 0.27 -0.15 5.81
CA LYS A 110 -0.77 -0.90 5.09
C LYS A 110 -2.11 -0.94 5.82
N LYS A 111 -2.11 -1.07 7.15
CA LYS A 111 -3.33 -1.09 7.98
C LYS A 111 -4.03 0.27 7.94
N TRP A 112 -3.28 1.35 8.09
CA TRP A 112 -3.78 2.71 8.04
C TRP A 112 -4.33 3.08 6.66
N MET A 113 -3.63 2.67 5.58
CA MET A 113 -4.11 2.85 4.21
C MET A 113 -5.43 2.08 3.97
N ALA A 114 -5.57 0.89 4.54
CA ALA A 114 -6.82 0.13 4.49
C ALA A 114 -7.95 0.85 5.24
N GLU A 115 -7.66 1.48 6.38
CA GLU A 115 -8.64 2.26 7.15
C GLU A 115 -9.10 3.51 6.39
N ILE A 116 -8.17 4.27 5.81
CA ILE A 116 -8.50 5.39 4.91
C ILE A 116 -9.34 4.91 3.73
N GLY A 117 -8.97 3.80 3.12
CA GLY A 117 -9.72 3.19 2.02
C GLY A 117 -11.15 2.84 2.45
N ARG A 118 -11.33 2.30 3.66
CA ARG A 118 -12.63 1.98 4.24
C ARG A 118 -13.44 3.25 4.51
N SER A 119 -12.84 4.24 5.13
CA SER A 119 -13.46 5.54 5.41
C SER A 119 -13.87 6.24 4.11
N GLY A 120 -12.96 6.36 3.14
CA GLY A 120 -13.26 6.90 1.82
C GLY A 120 -14.32 6.08 1.06
N GLY A 121 -14.35 4.75 1.27
CA GLY A 121 -15.36 3.84 0.72
C GLY A 121 -16.76 4.10 1.28
N SER A 122 -16.88 4.46 2.55
CA SER A 122 -18.15 4.70 3.25
C SER A 122 -18.85 5.98 2.82
N VAL A 123 -18.13 6.96 2.26
CA VAL A 123 -18.71 8.24 1.81
C VAL A 123 -19.69 8.02 0.65
N LYS A 124 -20.96 8.35 0.88
CA LYS A 124 -22.03 8.26 -0.12
C LYS A 124 -22.04 9.53 -0.99
N SER A 125 -21.46 9.46 -2.18
CA SER A 125 -21.55 10.56 -3.15
C SER A 125 -22.50 10.22 -4.30
N ALA A 126 -23.04 11.25 -4.99
CA ALA A 126 -23.89 11.05 -6.15
C ALA A 126 -23.14 10.32 -7.29
N ALA A 127 -21.82 10.55 -7.44
CA ALA A 127 -20.97 9.86 -8.39
C ALA A 127 -20.85 8.36 -8.06
N LYS A 128 -20.62 8.00 -6.79
CA LYS A 128 -20.58 6.60 -6.33
C LYS A 128 -21.90 5.88 -6.54
N LYS A 129 -23.04 6.56 -6.27
CA LYS A 129 -24.37 6.00 -6.51
C LYS A 129 -24.61 5.71 -8.00
N ARG A 130 -24.20 6.63 -8.89
CA ARG A 130 -24.29 6.41 -10.35
C ARG A 130 -23.43 5.25 -10.81
N ALA A 131 -22.16 5.20 -10.37
CA ALA A 131 -21.25 4.11 -10.69
C ALA A 131 -21.75 2.76 -10.19
N ALA A 132 -22.28 2.68 -8.96
CA ALA A 132 -22.85 1.46 -8.40
C ALA A 132 -24.07 0.97 -9.20
N ARG A 133 -24.95 1.89 -9.62
CA ARG A 133 -26.10 1.55 -10.50
C ARG A 133 -25.63 1.03 -11.86
N ALA A 134 -24.68 1.70 -12.50
CA ALA A 134 -24.13 1.27 -13.79
C ALA A 134 -23.46 -0.10 -13.70
N ASN A 135 -22.73 -0.38 -12.63
CA ASN A 135 -22.11 -1.68 -12.39
C ASN A 135 -23.14 -2.77 -12.05
N GLY A 136 -24.20 -2.42 -11.30
CA GLY A 136 -25.30 -3.34 -11.03
C GLY A 136 -26.06 -3.77 -12.30
N MET A 137 -26.20 -2.88 -13.27
CA MET A 137 -26.83 -3.19 -14.57
C MET A 137 -25.97 -4.12 -15.44
N LYS A 138 -24.67 -4.21 -15.20
CA LYS A 138 -23.74 -5.14 -15.92
C LYS A 138 -23.78 -6.56 -15.35
N GLY A 139 -24.61 -6.86 -14.38
CA GLY A 139 -24.71 -8.13 -13.70
C GLY A 139 -23.80 -8.18 -12.47
N GLY A 140 -24.38 -8.37 -11.31
CA GLY A 140 -23.68 -8.63 -10.06
C GLY A 140 -23.48 -10.12 -9.82
N ARG A 141 -22.70 -10.47 -8.78
CA ARG A 141 -22.53 -11.85 -8.33
C ARG A 141 -23.90 -12.45 -8.04
N PRO A 142 -24.27 -13.65 -8.56
CA PRO A 142 -25.53 -14.32 -8.28
C PRO A 142 -25.74 -14.45 -6.78
N ARG A 143 -26.96 -14.19 -6.31
CA ARG A 143 -27.32 -14.41 -4.89
C ARG A 143 -27.16 -15.89 -4.57
N ARG A 144 -26.44 -16.19 -3.50
CA ARG A 144 -26.29 -17.56 -2.98
C ARG A 144 -27.65 -17.98 -2.42
N GLY A 145 -28.50 -18.65 -3.21
CA GLY A 145 -29.81 -19.05 -2.70
C GLY A 145 -30.84 -19.56 -3.72
N GLU A 146 -30.57 -19.52 -5.02
CA GLU A 146 -31.48 -20.12 -6.00
C GLU A 146 -30.88 -21.39 -6.60
N ILE A 147 -30.79 -22.42 -5.75
CA ILE A 147 -30.77 -23.79 -6.25
C ILE A 147 -32.24 -24.14 -6.42
N HIS A 148 -32.78 -23.98 -7.62
CA HIS A 148 -34.04 -24.62 -7.98
C HIS A 148 -33.84 -26.12 -7.90
N ALA A 149 -34.45 -26.75 -6.91
CA ALA A 149 -34.75 -28.17 -6.94
C ALA A 149 -35.73 -28.37 -8.09
N ALA A 150 -35.24 -28.80 -9.23
CA ALA A 150 -36.06 -29.48 -10.23
C ALA A 150 -36.07 -30.95 -9.83
N GLY A 151 -37.10 -31.34 -9.08
CA GLY A 151 -37.48 -32.69 -8.89
C GLY A 151 -38.32 -33.16 -10.07
N ASP A 152 -38.25 -34.48 -10.24
CA ASP A 152 -39.03 -35.42 -11.06
C ASP A 152 -38.77 -35.45 -12.56
#